data_94cb6db7a7f6d396200c8b3b0b6527b9
#
_entry.id   94cb6db7a7f6d396200c8b3b0b6527b9
#
_cell.length_a   1.000
_cell.length_b   1.000
_cell.length_c   1.000
_cell.angle_alpha   90.00
_cell.angle_beta   90.00
_cell.angle_gamma   90.00
#
_symmetry.space_group_name_H-M   'P 1'
#
loop_
_entity.id
_entity.type
_entity.pdbx_description
1 polymer ?
#
loop_
_entity_poly.entity_id
_entity_poly.type
_entity_poly.pdbx_seq_one_letter_code
_entity_poly.pdbx_strand_id
1 'polypeptide(L)'
;LAKVHHALRRITIGKEVIDKDNMVLYLLMDLGATDEQLDCPMLFCCGRDGTASLDPDVPGTDLVPLFDTLLSTIKPPEGDPEAPFQMLVSSVDYNEFVGRIGIGRIQNGVAKVGEEVVVCDWHNPDLKMRGRLTKLYDFQANGRQPCDNITAGDIVAFSGLPDVTIGNTLCSPSNIEPLPFVKINDPTVEMTFSVNDSPLAGREGKYVTSRQIRDRLQKELLKDVALKVEDSATTDSFRVMGRGEMHLSILIETMRREGYELQVSPPHVLTKVIDGKTYEPMEHVVIDVPTQYQGAVMTGLGQRKAILQQMESLGTDRVRLEFRMPSRGLFGYRNQFLTDTHGEGIINQIFDGYDVWAGMIANRSTGSLVSFETGEAVTYGLFNAQQRGTLLVGPGEKVYEGMVIGYTASGEDVDVNVCKTKHLTNTRASGSDDALRLIPISKLSLEGCLEFLAQDELLEVTPENLRIRKQILNHEQRMKAKSKMK
;
A
#
# COMPACT_ATOMS: atom_id res chain seq x y z
N LEU A 1 -11.33 -18.84 10.07
CA LEU A 1 -12.31 -19.89 9.71
C LEU A 1 -13.74 -19.45 9.99
N ALA A 2 -14.13 -19.05 11.21
CA ALA A 2 -15.50 -18.60 11.54
C ALA A 2 -15.99 -17.45 10.64
N LYS A 3 -15.15 -16.48 10.28
CA LYS A 3 -15.49 -15.39 9.34
C LYS A 3 -15.71 -15.88 7.91
N VAL A 4 -14.94 -16.86 7.47
CA VAL A 4 -15.08 -17.48 6.14
C VAL A 4 -16.40 -18.25 6.05
N HIS A 5 -16.73 -19.03 7.09
CA HIS A 5 -17.98 -19.79 7.15
C HIS A 5 -19.23 -18.89 7.17
N HIS A 6 -19.17 -17.75 7.87
CA HIS A 6 -20.29 -16.78 7.89
C HIS A 6 -20.48 -16.06 6.55
N ALA A 7 -19.38 -15.77 5.82
CA ALA A 7 -19.44 -15.22 4.46
C ALA A 7 -20.04 -16.23 3.46
N LEU A 8 -19.67 -17.50 3.56
CA LEU A 8 -20.20 -18.59 2.72
C LEU A 8 -21.72 -18.84 2.94
N ARG A 9 -22.25 -18.59 4.13
CA ARG A 9 -23.70 -18.69 4.41
C ARG A 9 -24.54 -17.69 3.59
N ARG A 10 -23.97 -16.60 3.07
CA ARG A 10 -24.67 -15.59 2.26
C ARG A 10 -24.61 -15.83 0.75
N ILE A 11 -23.82 -16.79 0.27
CA ILE A 11 -23.74 -17.10 -1.15
C ILE A 11 -24.81 -18.14 -1.47
N THR A 12 -26.01 -17.68 -1.79
CA THR A 12 -27.04 -18.51 -2.40
C THR A 12 -26.81 -18.55 -3.90
N ILE A 13 -26.09 -19.53 -4.40
CA ILE A 13 -25.97 -19.80 -5.83
C ILE A 13 -26.92 -20.93 -6.16
N GLY A 14 -28.10 -20.58 -6.70
CA GLY A 14 -29.08 -21.55 -7.21
C GLY A 14 -29.82 -22.34 -6.12
N LYS A 15 -30.69 -23.26 -6.57
CA LYS A 15 -31.54 -24.12 -5.71
C LYS A 15 -30.82 -25.33 -5.10
N GLU A 16 -29.52 -25.47 -5.28
CA GLU A 16 -28.74 -26.56 -4.67
C GLU A 16 -28.20 -26.12 -3.31
N VAL A 17 -28.56 -26.87 -2.29
CA VAL A 17 -27.94 -26.77 -0.95
C VAL A 17 -26.53 -27.35 -1.07
N ILE A 18 -25.55 -26.49 -1.32
CA ILE A 18 -24.15 -26.91 -1.25
C ILE A 18 -23.85 -27.20 0.22
N ASP A 19 -23.36 -28.40 0.50
CA ASP A 19 -22.89 -28.81 1.80
C ASP A 19 -21.64 -27.97 2.16
N LYS A 20 -21.87 -26.96 3.03
CA LYS A 20 -20.89 -25.90 3.31
C LYS A 20 -19.71 -26.40 4.13
N ASP A 21 -19.88 -27.45 4.87
CA ASP A 21 -18.84 -28.04 5.72
C ASP A 21 -17.82 -28.74 4.84
N ASN A 22 -18.25 -29.47 3.84
CA ASN A 22 -17.39 -30.09 2.85
C ASN A 22 -16.64 -29.05 2.00
N MET A 23 -17.24 -27.91 1.70
CA MET A 23 -16.58 -26.86 0.90
C MET A 23 -15.37 -26.22 1.60
N VAL A 24 -15.42 -26.04 2.92
CA VAL A 24 -14.26 -25.55 3.70
C VAL A 24 -13.16 -26.62 3.75
N LEU A 25 -13.53 -27.89 3.93
CA LEU A 25 -12.60 -29.02 3.92
C LEU A 25 -11.92 -29.18 2.55
N TYR A 26 -12.67 -29.09 1.45
CA TYR A 26 -12.09 -29.12 0.10
C TYR A 26 -11.11 -27.96 -0.12
N LEU A 27 -11.47 -26.76 0.32
CA LEU A 27 -10.54 -25.61 0.23
C LEU A 27 -9.26 -25.83 1.04
N LEU A 28 -9.36 -26.40 2.23
CA LEU A 28 -8.19 -26.74 3.05
C LEU A 28 -7.33 -27.81 2.37
N MET A 29 -7.95 -28.82 1.74
CA MET A 29 -7.23 -29.85 0.96
C MET A 29 -6.51 -29.23 -0.24
N ASP A 30 -7.18 -28.36 -1.00
CA ASP A 30 -6.60 -27.65 -2.14
C ASP A 30 -5.41 -26.77 -1.73
N LEU A 31 -5.41 -26.26 -0.51
CA LEU A 31 -4.31 -25.48 0.07
C LEU A 31 -3.21 -26.37 0.69
N GLY A 32 -3.29 -27.68 0.55
CA GLY A 32 -2.28 -28.63 1.06
C GLY A 32 -2.27 -28.77 2.58
N ALA A 33 -3.44 -28.65 3.23
CA ALA A 33 -3.57 -28.82 4.68
C ALA A 33 -3.20 -30.26 5.10
N THR A 34 -2.55 -30.38 6.25
CA THR A 34 -2.24 -31.66 6.88
C THR A 34 -3.50 -32.30 7.49
N ASP A 35 -3.47 -33.62 7.75
CA ASP A 35 -4.59 -34.33 8.38
C ASP A 35 -5.00 -33.70 9.72
N GLU A 36 -4.04 -33.21 10.53
CA GLU A 36 -4.31 -32.47 11.77
C GLU A 36 -5.03 -31.14 11.53
N GLN A 37 -4.74 -30.46 10.43
CA GLN A 37 -5.41 -29.22 10.05
C GLN A 37 -6.81 -29.44 9.50
N LEU A 38 -7.04 -30.62 8.88
CA LEU A 38 -8.37 -31.02 8.40
C LEU A 38 -9.30 -31.44 9.54
N ASP A 39 -8.74 -32.00 10.62
CA ASP A 39 -9.49 -32.39 11.83
C ASP A 39 -9.71 -31.21 12.80
N CYS A 40 -9.96 -30.02 12.26
CA CYS A 40 -10.23 -28.84 13.05
C CYS A 40 -11.70 -28.76 13.49
N PRO A 41 -12.00 -28.38 14.75
CA PRO A 41 -13.38 -28.23 15.22
C PRO A 41 -14.08 -27.08 14.50
N MET A 42 -15.32 -27.35 14.04
CA MET A 42 -16.17 -26.37 13.38
C MET A 42 -17.19 -25.76 14.34
N LEU A 43 -17.37 -24.45 14.26
CA LEU A 43 -18.28 -23.68 15.08
C LEU A 43 -19.16 -22.77 14.20
N PHE A 44 -20.42 -22.71 14.56
CA PHE A 44 -21.42 -21.86 13.91
C PHE A 44 -21.74 -20.69 14.82
N CYS A 45 -21.29 -19.47 14.45
CA CYS A 45 -21.41 -18.29 15.31
C CYS A 45 -22.23 -17.19 14.63
N CYS A 46 -23.07 -16.51 15.40
CA CYS A 46 -23.74 -15.28 15.01
C CYS A 46 -23.18 -14.12 15.84
N GLY A 47 -22.27 -13.31 15.23
CA GLY A 47 -21.64 -12.19 15.92
C GLY A 47 -22.59 -11.06 16.29
N ARG A 48 -23.71 -10.91 15.58
CA ARG A 48 -24.75 -9.90 15.88
C ARG A 48 -25.52 -10.26 17.14
N ASP A 49 -25.87 -11.54 17.28
CA ASP A 49 -26.74 -12.02 18.33
C ASP A 49 -25.94 -12.57 19.52
N GLY A 50 -24.61 -12.62 19.41
CA GLY A 50 -23.72 -13.09 20.48
C GLY A 50 -23.89 -14.58 20.79
N THR A 51 -24.12 -15.43 19.77
CA THR A 51 -24.39 -16.86 19.98
C THR A 51 -23.45 -17.75 19.19
N ALA A 52 -23.18 -18.95 19.73
CA ALA A 52 -22.37 -19.98 19.11
C ALA A 52 -23.01 -21.37 19.29
N SER A 53 -22.81 -22.27 18.31
CA SER A 53 -23.28 -23.66 18.36
C SER A 53 -22.23 -24.56 17.69
N LEU A 54 -22.16 -25.83 18.13
CA LEU A 54 -21.38 -26.88 17.48
C LEU A 54 -22.14 -27.55 16.33
N ASP A 55 -23.46 -27.34 16.25
CA ASP A 55 -24.34 -27.92 15.24
C ASP A 55 -25.00 -26.79 14.42
N PRO A 56 -24.93 -26.81 13.08
CA PRO A 56 -25.52 -25.80 12.23
C PRO A 56 -27.04 -25.69 12.33
N ASP A 57 -27.71 -26.79 12.67
CA ASP A 57 -29.16 -26.89 12.74
C ASP A 57 -29.73 -26.52 14.12
N VAL A 58 -28.85 -26.39 15.14
CA VAL A 58 -29.21 -26.01 16.50
C VAL A 58 -28.84 -24.54 16.76
N PRO A 59 -29.82 -23.64 16.97
CA PRO A 59 -29.52 -22.25 17.28
C PRO A 59 -28.72 -22.13 18.60
N GLY A 60 -27.60 -21.41 18.56
CA GLY A 60 -26.83 -21.10 19.76
C GLY A 60 -27.57 -20.13 20.68
N THR A 61 -27.37 -20.26 21.98
CA THR A 61 -27.97 -19.40 23.02
C THR A 61 -27.00 -18.33 23.52
N ASP A 62 -25.70 -18.64 23.54
CA ASP A 62 -24.61 -17.78 24.04
C ASP A 62 -23.28 -18.10 23.33
N LEU A 63 -22.19 -17.50 23.81
CA LEU A 63 -20.82 -17.72 23.27
C LEU A 63 -20.01 -18.79 24.04
N VAL A 64 -20.59 -19.46 25.03
CA VAL A 64 -19.87 -20.48 25.79
C VAL A 64 -19.28 -21.58 24.90
N PRO A 65 -19.98 -22.15 23.91
CA PRO A 65 -19.39 -23.13 23.00
C PRO A 65 -18.16 -22.64 22.25
N LEU A 66 -18.12 -21.34 21.90
CA LEU A 66 -16.95 -20.73 21.29
C LEU A 66 -15.76 -20.68 22.24
N PHE A 67 -15.97 -20.21 23.47
CA PHE A 67 -14.90 -20.10 24.45
C PHE A 67 -14.38 -21.47 24.91
N ASP A 68 -15.24 -22.44 25.11
CA ASP A 68 -14.86 -23.81 25.49
C ASP A 68 -14.03 -24.47 24.39
N THR A 69 -14.43 -24.28 23.11
CA THR A 69 -13.64 -24.81 21.98
C THR A 69 -12.29 -24.09 21.84
N LEU A 70 -12.23 -22.79 22.04
CA LEU A 70 -10.97 -22.05 22.04
C LEU A 70 -10.02 -22.56 23.12
N LEU A 71 -10.52 -22.72 24.34
CA LEU A 71 -9.72 -23.20 25.49
C LEU A 71 -9.24 -24.64 25.33
N SER A 72 -10.03 -25.51 24.70
CA SER A 72 -9.66 -26.91 24.49
C SER A 72 -8.73 -27.12 23.29
N THR A 73 -8.80 -26.26 22.26
CA THR A 73 -8.09 -26.44 20.98
C THR A 73 -6.81 -25.63 20.89
N ILE A 74 -6.84 -24.38 21.39
CA ILE A 74 -5.68 -23.48 21.31
C ILE A 74 -4.79 -23.71 22.52
N LYS A 75 -3.57 -24.21 22.25
CA LYS A 75 -2.56 -24.39 23.31
C LYS A 75 -2.17 -23.03 23.90
N PRO A 76 -1.90 -22.96 25.20
CA PRO A 76 -1.36 -21.76 25.83
C PRO A 76 0.01 -21.42 25.24
N PRO A 77 0.46 -20.15 25.36
CA PRO A 77 1.80 -19.77 24.92
C PRO A 77 2.87 -20.64 25.56
N GLU A 78 3.78 -21.17 24.75
CA GLU A 78 4.96 -21.89 25.25
C GLU A 78 6.00 -20.88 25.76
N GLY A 79 6.71 -21.21 26.84
CA GLY A 79 7.78 -20.41 27.41
C GLY A 79 8.03 -20.83 28.88
N ASP A 80 9.28 -20.74 29.32
CA ASP A 80 9.68 -21.04 30.68
C ASP A 80 9.92 -19.74 31.48
N PRO A 81 9.08 -19.41 32.47
CA PRO A 81 9.26 -18.21 33.29
C PRO A 81 10.54 -18.22 34.14
N GLU A 82 11.09 -19.39 34.46
CA GLU A 82 12.29 -19.55 35.31
C GLU A 82 13.59 -19.51 34.48
N ALA A 83 13.47 -19.58 33.14
CA ALA A 83 14.62 -19.47 32.23
C ALA A 83 15.15 -18.01 32.14
N PRO A 84 16.38 -17.80 31.66
CA PRO A 84 16.89 -16.46 31.38
C PRO A 84 15.99 -15.68 30.40
N PHE A 85 15.81 -14.38 30.68
CA PHE A 85 14.97 -13.52 29.86
C PHE A 85 15.39 -13.52 28.37
N GLN A 86 14.41 -13.74 27.50
CA GLN A 86 14.59 -13.72 26.04
C GLN A 86 13.30 -13.23 25.35
N MET A 87 13.43 -12.25 24.46
CA MET A 87 12.32 -11.64 23.76
C MET A 87 12.70 -11.22 22.36
N LEU A 88 11.88 -11.53 21.34
CA LEU A 88 12.02 -11.03 19.98
C LEU A 88 11.23 -9.74 19.79
N VAL A 89 11.88 -8.70 19.28
CA VAL A 89 11.21 -7.43 18.90
C VAL A 89 10.50 -7.61 17.56
N SER A 90 9.19 -7.61 17.59
CA SER A 90 8.33 -7.79 16.40
C SER A 90 7.81 -6.49 15.82
N SER A 91 7.77 -5.41 16.62
CA SER A 91 7.33 -4.08 16.18
C SER A 91 8.07 -2.99 16.95
N VAL A 92 8.14 -1.81 16.36
CA VAL A 92 8.65 -0.60 17.02
C VAL A 92 7.63 0.53 16.88
N ASP A 93 7.60 1.39 17.89
CA ASP A 93 6.79 2.60 17.92
C ASP A 93 7.64 3.75 18.48
N TYR A 94 7.16 4.96 18.42
CA TYR A 94 7.86 6.13 18.92
C TYR A 94 6.91 7.05 19.68
N ASN A 95 7.38 7.55 20.82
CA ASN A 95 6.68 8.55 21.61
C ASN A 95 7.65 9.68 21.97
N GLU A 96 7.23 10.93 21.84
CA GLU A 96 8.11 12.10 22.07
C GLU A 96 8.64 12.19 23.51
N PHE A 97 7.96 11.59 24.50
CA PHE A 97 8.34 11.63 25.92
C PHE A 97 9.23 10.48 26.36
N VAL A 98 9.05 9.30 25.77
CA VAL A 98 9.80 8.09 26.19
C VAL A 98 10.77 7.58 25.12
N GLY A 99 10.76 8.19 23.96
CA GLY A 99 11.59 7.80 22.82
C GLY A 99 11.06 6.58 22.09
N ARG A 100 11.98 5.75 21.57
CA ARG A 100 11.65 4.52 20.84
C ARG A 100 11.09 3.47 21.80
N ILE A 101 10.02 2.81 21.39
CA ILE A 101 9.31 1.77 22.11
C ILE A 101 9.40 0.51 21.28
N GLY A 102 10.05 -0.53 21.82
CA GLY A 102 10.02 -1.86 21.21
C GLY A 102 8.82 -2.65 21.72
N ILE A 103 8.24 -3.49 20.87
CA ILE A 103 7.11 -4.35 21.16
C ILE A 103 7.46 -5.76 20.73
N GLY A 104 7.16 -6.74 21.56
CA GLY A 104 7.37 -8.13 21.22
C GLY A 104 6.77 -9.09 22.24
N ARG A 105 6.88 -10.37 21.95
CA ARG A 105 6.48 -11.43 22.85
C ARG A 105 7.69 -11.93 23.64
N ILE A 106 7.53 -12.10 24.95
CA ILE A 106 8.54 -12.74 25.80
C ILE A 106 8.49 -14.23 25.52
N GLN A 107 9.62 -14.77 25.05
CA GLN A 107 9.74 -16.22 24.79
C GLN A 107 10.08 -16.99 26.06
N ASN A 108 11.01 -16.48 26.86
CA ASN A 108 11.45 -17.09 28.10
C ASN A 108 11.70 -16.03 29.17
N GLY A 109 11.60 -16.44 30.43
CA GLY A 109 11.92 -15.60 31.59
C GLY A 109 10.88 -14.55 31.90
N VAL A 110 11.32 -13.55 32.65
CA VAL A 110 10.51 -12.42 33.15
C VAL A 110 11.24 -11.11 32.81
N ALA A 111 10.57 -10.18 32.13
CA ALA A 111 11.07 -8.83 31.98
C ALA A 111 10.76 -7.98 33.22
N LYS A 112 11.72 -7.21 33.73
CA LYS A 112 11.56 -6.31 34.89
C LYS A 112 12.02 -4.89 34.56
N VAL A 113 11.33 -3.90 35.09
CA VAL A 113 11.76 -2.49 35.02
C VAL A 113 13.12 -2.33 35.69
N GLY A 114 14.05 -1.64 35.03
CA GLY A 114 15.41 -1.41 35.53
C GLY A 114 16.41 -2.55 35.24
N GLU A 115 15.96 -3.64 34.63
CA GLU A 115 16.81 -4.77 34.29
C GLU A 115 17.78 -4.44 33.15
N GLU A 116 19.03 -4.93 33.28
CA GLU A 116 20.03 -4.85 32.23
C GLU A 116 19.79 -5.97 31.20
N VAL A 117 19.77 -5.61 29.94
CA VAL A 117 19.57 -6.54 28.83
C VAL A 117 20.65 -6.35 27.77
N VAL A 118 20.87 -7.37 26.97
CA VAL A 118 21.72 -7.34 25.79
C VAL A 118 20.85 -7.46 24.54
N VAL A 119 20.98 -6.49 23.64
CA VAL A 119 20.38 -6.52 22.32
C VAL A 119 21.30 -7.28 21.39
N CYS A 120 20.83 -8.34 20.76
CA CYS A 120 21.54 -9.12 19.74
C CYS A 120 20.66 -9.33 18.51
N ASP A 121 21.25 -9.83 17.41
CA ASP A 121 20.55 -9.98 16.15
C ASP A 121 20.93 -11.32 15.50
N TRP A 122 19.95 -12.01 14.91
CA TRP A 122 20.14 -13.30 14.25
C TRP A 122 21.03 -13.22 13.01
N HIS A 123 20.91 -12.15 12.23
CA HIS A 123 21.65 -11.94 10.99
C HIS A 123 22.96 -11.21 11.17
N ASN A 124 23.19 -10.61 12.35
CA ASN A 124 24.42 -9.92 12.70
C ASN A 124 24.94 -10.38 14.08
N PRO A 125 25.67 -11.51 14.15
CA PRO A 125 26.16 -12.08 15.40
C PRO A 125 27.09 -11.15 16.22
N ASP A 126 27.69 -10.17 15.56
CA ASP A 126 28.59 -9.20 16.21
C ASP A 126 27.84 -8.09 16.94
N LEU A 127 26.55 -7.90 16.65
CA LEU A 127 25.71 -6.93 17.35
C LEU A 127 25.46 -7.38 18.77
N LYS A 128 26.06 -6.71 19.74
CA LYS A 128 25.85 -6.92 21.18
C LYS A 128 25.86 -5.57 21.88
N MET A 129 24.68 -4.96 21.99
CA MET A 129 24.51 -3.68 22.70
C MET A 129 23.89 -3.92 24.07
N ARG A 130 24.52 -3.38 25.11
CA ARG A 130 23.95 -3.41 26.46
C ARG A 130 23.05 -2.21 26.67
N GLY A 131 21.94 -2.44 27.37
CA GLY A 131 21.01 -1.39 27.71
C GLY A 131 20.14 -1.78 28.89
N ARG A 132 19.23 -0.90 29.28
CA ARG A 132 18.36 -1.11 30.44
C ARG A 132 16.92 -0.82 30.07
N LEU A 133 16.01 -1.70 30.49
CA LEU A 133 14.57 -1.50 30.35
C LEU A 133 14.12 -0.40 31.34
N THR A 134 13.73 0.77 30.83
CA THR A 134 13.35 1.89 31.69
C THR A 134 11.87 1.89 32.06
N LYS A 135 11.01 1.43 31.15
CA LYS A 135 9.58 1.26 31.38
C LYS A 135 9.08 0.02 30.65
N LEU A 136 8.10 -0.62 31.24
CA LEU A 136 7.34 -1.74 30.64
C LEU A 136 5.87 -1.38 30.61
N TYR A 137 5.18 -1.87 29.58
CA TYR A 137 3.75 -1.69 29.39
C TYR A 137 3.12 -3.01 28.98
N ASP A 138 2.06 -3.37 29.67
CA ASP A 138 1.15 -4.45 29.32
C ASP A 138 0.06 -3.95 28.34
N PHE A 139 -0.45 -4.84 27.50
CA PHE A 139 -1.54 -4.57 26.57
C PHE A 139 -2.87 -5.03 27.13
N GLN A 140 -3.68 -4.09 27.59
CA GLN A 140 -5.04 -4.33 28.06
C GLN A 140 -6.07 -3.76 27.08
N ALA A 141 -7.35 -4.14 27.25
CA ALA A 141 -8.44 -3.72 26.36
C ALA A 141 -8.49 -2.20 26.09
N ASN A 142 -8.07 -1.39 27.06
CA ASN A 142 -8.10 0.08 26.98
C ASN A 142 -6.74 0.70 26.58
N GLY A 143 -5.81 -0.10 26.05
CA GLY A 143 -4.49 0.37 25.61
C GLY A 143 -3.33 -0.13 26.47
N ARG A 144 -2.21 0.58 26.44
CA ARG A 144 -0.98 0.21 27.16
C ARG A 144 -1.05 0.68 28.61
N GLN A 145 -0.85 -0.22 29.55
CA GLN A 145 -0.78 0.08 30.99
C GLN A 145 0.64 -0.13 31.52
N PRO A 146 1.21 0.80 32.29
CA PRO A 146 2.51 0.60 32.93
C PRO A 146 2.48 -0.59 33.87
N CYS A 147 3.55 -1.38 33.88
CA CYS A 147 3.73 -2.53 34.78
C CYS A 147 5.20 -2.63 35.20
N ASP A 148 5.45 -3.32 36.34
CA ASP A 148 6.79 -3.51 36.89
C ASP A 148 7.49 -4.77 36.35
N ASN A 149 6.72 -5.80 36.02
CA ASN A 149 7.21 -7.04 35.44
C ASN A 149 6.16 -7.71 34.55
N ILE A 150 6.64 -8.52 33.59
CA ILE A 150 5.81 -9.33 32.67
C ILE A 150 6.54 -10.65 32.42
N THR A 151 5.80 -11.73 32.31
CA THR A 151 6.31 -13.09 32.20
C THR A 151 6.30 -13.66 30.78
N ALA A 152 6.99 -14.79 30.59
CA ALA A 152 7.01 -15.53 29.33
C ALA A 152 5.59 -15.84 28.83
N GLY A 153 5.40 -15.68 27.49
CA GLY A 153 4.12 -15.84 26.79
C GLY A 153 3.38 -14.54 26.51
N ASP A 154 3.59 -13.51 27.31
CA ASP A 154 2.92 -12.22 27.17
C ASP A 154 3.56 -11.31 26.12
N ILE A 155 2.77 -10.36 25.59
CA ILE A 155 3.23 -9.30 24.71
C ILE A 155 3.50 -8.06 25.55
N VAL A 156 4.70 -7.52 25.43
CA VAL A 156 5.15 -6.35 26.18
C VAL A 156 5.60 -5.23 25.25
N ALA A 157 5.32 -3.99 25.63
CA ALA A 157 6.00 -2.82 25.08
C ALA A 157 7.02 -2.30 26.11
N PHE A 158 8.20 -1.93 25.66
CA PHE A 158 9.28 -1.46 26.51
C PHE A 158 9.97 -0.21 25.96
N SER A 159 10.60 0.56 26.83
CA SER A 159 11.46 1.69 26.46
C SER A 159 12.81 1.62 27.17
N GLY A 160 13.76 2.45 26.72
CA GLY A 160 15.11 2.52 27.29
C GLY A 160 16.23 2.06 26.34
N LEU A 161 15.87 1.58 25.14
CA LEU A 161 16.79 1.11 24.11
C LEU A 161 16.57 1.92 22.81
N PRO A 162 17.30 3.04 22.61
CA PRO A 162 17.03 3.97 21.51
C PRO A 162 17.31 3.37 20.13
N ASP A 163 18.24 2.43 20.03
CA ASP A 163 18.69 1.87 18.75
C ASP A 163 18.05 0.50 18.44
N VAL A 164 17.06 0.07 19.24
CA VAL A 164 16.38 -1.21 19.00
C VAL A 164 15.59 -1.17 17.69
N THR A 165 15.64 -2.27 16.93
CA THR A 165 14.92 -2.44 15.66
C THR A 165 14.12 -3.74 15.65
N ILE A 166 13.21 -3.87 14.68
CA ILE A 166 12.47 -5.12 14.45
C ILE A 166 13.47 -6.23 14.09
N GLY A 167 13.30 -7.41 14.70
CA GLY A 167 14.19 -8.56 14.52
C GLY A 167 15.29 -8.67 15.56
N ASN A 168 15.55 -7.61 16.32
CA ASN A 168 16.47 -7.71 17.43
C ASN A 168 15.92 -8.63 18.52
N THR A 169 16.79 -9.40 19.16
CA THR A 169 16.46 -10.19 20.35
C THR A 169 17.02 -9.49 21.57
N LEU A 170 16.20 -9.34 22.60
CA LEU A 170 16.60 -8.91 23.93
C LEU A 170 16.88 -10.15 24.76
N CYS A 171 18.07 -10.23 25.33
CA CYS A 171 18.51 -11.35 26.13
C CYS A 171 18.97 -10.88 27.50
N SER A 172 18.87 -11.79 28.51
CA SER A 172 19.60 -11.64 29.74
C SER A 172 21.11 -11.64 29.46
N PRO A 173 21.94 -10.82 30.18
CA PRO A 173 23.38 -10.87 30.02
C PRO A 173 24.01 -12.24 30.32
N SER A 174 23.31 -13.11 31.05
CA SER A 174 23.74 -14.48 31.40
C SER A 174 23.59 -15.47 30.24
N ASN A 175 22.67 -15.21 29.28
CA ASN A 175 22.42 -16.09 28.14
C ASN A 175 22.08 -15.26 26.92
N ILE A 176 23.07 -15.03 26.04
CA ILE A 176 22.91 -14.22 24.82
C ILE A 176 22.70 -15.15 23.64
N GLU A 177 21.44 -15.37 23.28
CA GLU A 177 21.03 -16.26 22.19
C GLU A 177 20.00 -15.56 21.30
N PRO A 178 20.36 -15.14 20.06
CA PRO A 178 19.44 -14.48 19.17
C PRO A 178 18.37 -15.45 18.66
N LEU A 179 17.12 -14.99 18.61
CA LEU A 179 16.00 -15.74 18.04
C LEU A 179 15.97 -15.62 16.52
N PRO A 180 15.60 -16.68 15.78
CA PRO A 180 15.49 -16.64 14.34
C PRO A 180 14.43 -15.60 13.90
N PHE A 181 14.77 -14.81 12.92
CA PHE A 181 13.91 -13.78 12.38
C PHE A 181 14.04 -13.69 10.85
N VAL A 182 12.92 -13.47 10.16
CA VAL A 182 12.93 -13.24 8.70
C VAL A 182 13.37 -11.80 8.45
N LYS A 183 14.48 -11.64 7.72
CA LYS A 183 15.03 -10.32 7.38
C LYS A 183 14.02 -9.49 6.62
N ILE A 184 13.82 -8.24 7.06
CA ILE A 184 13.02 -7.27 6.33
C ILE A 184 13.76 -6.87 5.05
N ASN A 185 13.08 -7.00 3.91
CA ASN A 185 13.65 -6.63 2.63
C ASN A 185 13.97 -5.15 2.55
N ASP A 186 15.08 -4.82 1.88
CA ASP A 186 15.43 -3.44 1.55
C ASP A 186 14.34 -2.79 0.67
N PRO A 187 14.24 -1.45 0.70
CA PRO A 187 13.38 -0.72 -0.22
C PRO A 187 13.66 -1.07 -1.68
N THR A 188 12.60 -1.17 -2.48
CA THR A 188 12.69 -1.47 -3.93
C THR A 188 12.14 -0.35 -4.81
N VAL A 189 11.40 0.60 -4.22
CA VAL A 189 10.76 1.72 -4.92
C VAL A 189 11.12 3.02 -4.25
N GLU A 190 11.36 4.05 -5.04
CA GLU A 190 11.57 5.42 -4.57
C GLU A 190 10.60 6.41 -5.21
N MET A 191 10.31 7.48 -4.49
CA MET A 191 9.61 8.66 -4.97
C MET A 191 10.29 9.91 -4.44
N THR A 192 10.23 11.02 -5.18
CA THR A 192 10.67 12.32 -4.68
C THR A 192 9.49 13.03 -4.04
N PHE A 193 9.64 13.40 -2.76
CA PHE A 193 8.70 14.27 -2.05
C PHE A 193 9.29 15.66 -2.00
N SER A 194 8.54 16.68 -2.38
CA SER A 194 9.02 18.07 -2.38
C SER A 194 7.93 19.05 -1.97
N VAL A 195 8.35 20.25 -1.66
CA VAL A 195 7.42 21.37 -1.42
C VAL A 195 6.58 21.60 -2.66
N ASN A 196 5.28 21.82 -2.47
CA ASN A 196 4.40 22.20 -3.56
C ASN A 196 4.75 23.61 -4.06
N ASP A 197 5.15 23.73 -5.32
CA ASP A 197 5.49 24.99 -5.99
C ASP A 197 4.48 25.35 -7.09
N SER A 198 3.28 24.75 -7.05
CA SER A 198 2.20 25.06 -7.98
C SER A 198 1.62 26.46 -7.76
N PRO A 199 0.92 27.05 -8.75
CA PRO A 199 0.25 28.35 -8.58
C PRO A 199 -0.85 28.36 -7.50
N LEU A 200 -1.30 27.18 -7.03
CA LEU A 200 -2.27 27.04 -5.95
C LEU A 200 -1.63 26.66 -4.61
N ALA A 201 -0.30 26.60 -4.53
CA ALA A 201 0.44 26.21 -3.35
C ALA A 201 0.11 27.07 -2.11
N GLY A 202 0.10 26.43 -0.93
CA GLY A 202 -0.10 27.09 0.36
C GLY A 202 -1.53 27.57 0.66
N ARG A 203 -2.51 27.14 -0.12
CA ARG A 203 -3.91 27.53 0.07
C ARG A 203 -4.73 26.57 0.90
N GLU A 204 -4.36 25.31 0.92
CA GLU A 204 -5.15 24.22 1.50
C GLU A 204 -4.40 23.52 2.63
N GLY A 205 -3.07 23.50 2.59
CA GLY A 205 -2.23 22.83 3.58
C GLY A 205 -1.95 23.68 4.82
N LYS A 206 -1.90 23.04 5.99
CA LYS A 206 -1.41 23.61 7.25
C LYS A 206 0.12 23.57 7.32
N TYR A 207 0.73 22.51 6.81
CA TYR A 207 2.17 22.27 6.82
C TYR A 207 2.68 22.23 5.38
N VAL A 208 3.40 23.29 4.97
CA VAL A 208 3.73 23.56 3.56
C VAL A 208 5.24 23.76 3.32
N THR A 209 6.06 23.78 4.37
CA THR A 209 7.49 24.09 4.26
C THR A 209 8.36 22.83 4.22
N SER A 210 9.51 22.91 3.55
CA SER A 210 10.48 21.81 3.47
C SER A 210 10.91 21.33 4.85
N ARG A 211 11.09 22.22 5.81
CA ARG A 211 11.43 21.87 7.20
C ARG A 211 10.33 21.00 7.84
N GLN A 212 9.07 21.37 7.70
CA GLN A 212 7.95 20.61 8.26
C GLN A 212 7.83 19.22 7.63
N ILE A 213 8.00 19.12 6.29
CA ILE A 213 8.01 17.84 5.58
C ILE A 213 9.18 16.99 6.07
N ARG A 214 10.40 17.55 6.17
CA ARG A 214 11.57 16.86 6.69
C ARG A 214 11.35 16.32 8.10
N ASP A 215 10.89 17.16 9.01
CA ASP A 215 10.65 16.78 10.41
C ASP A 215 9.63 15.64 10.50
N ARG A 216 8.58 15.67 9.64
CA ARG A 216 7.58 14.60 9.58
C ARG A 216 8.17 13.30 9.04
N LEU A 217 8.96 13.35 7.96
CA LEU A 217 9.61 12.16 7.40
C LEU A 217 10.62 11.56 8.39
N GLN A 218 11.38 12.39 9.12
CA GLN A 218 12.28 11.91 10.16
C GLN A 218 11.53 11.21 11.31
N LYS A 219 10.35 11.72 11.71
CA LYS A 219 9.49 11.04 12.69
C LYS A 219 9.01 9.68 12.19
N GLU A 220 8.72 9.55 10.89
CA GLU A 220 8.31 8.27 10.31
C GLU A 220 9.42 7.22 10.36
N LEU A 221 10.67 7.60 10.11
CA LEU A 221 11.84 6.71 10.22
C LEU A 221 12.02 6.10 11.60
N LEU A 222 11.48 6.73 12.64
CA LEU A 222 11.53 6.19 14.01
C LEU A 222 10.55 5.04 14.23
N LYS A 223 9.51 4.94 13.39
CA LYS A 223 8.44 3.93 13.47
C LYS A 223 8.56 2.87 12.36
N ASP A 224 8.94 3.28 11.17
CA ASP A 224 9.00 2.42 9.99
C ASP A 224 10.45 2.11 9.62
N VAL A 225 10.88 0.90 9.94
CA VAL A 225 12.26 0.43 9.67
C VAL A 225 12.52 0.10 8.19
N ALA A 226 11.46 -0.03 7.38
CA ALA A 226 11.57 -0.33 5.95
C ALA A 226 11.57 0.93 5.08
N LEU A 227 11.36 2.10 5.69
CA LEU A 227 11.43 3.39 5.02
C LEU A 227 12.86 3.91 5.06
N LYS A 228 13.35 4.49 3.96
CA LYS A 228 14.60 5.28 3.93
C LYS A 228 14.31 6.64 3.34
N VAL A 229 14.90 7.67 3.91
CA VAL A 229 14.76 9.06 3.44
C VAL A 229 16.13 9.66 3.29
N GLU A 230 16.41 10.22 2.13
CA GLU A 230 17.66 10.92 1.80
C GLU A 230 17.34 12.32 1.30
N ASP A 231 18.20 13.27 1.59
CA ASP A 231 18.11 14.60 0.98
C ASP A 231 18.41 14.49 -0.52
N SER A 232 17.62 15.18 -1.33
CA SER A 232 17.85 15.24 -2.77
C SER A 232 18.86 16.33 -3.13
N ALA A 233 19.17 16.48 -4.41
CA ALA A 233 20.07 17.52 -4.90
C ALA A 233 19.58 18.97 -4.61
N THR A 234 18.29 19.13 -4.35
CA THR A 234 17.68 20.42 -3.95
C THR A 234 17.27 20.38 -2.48
N THR A 235 17.39 21.52 -1.79
CA THR A 235 17.09 21.65 -0.35
C THR A 235 15.63 21.42 0.01
N ASP A 236 14.73 21.48 -1.00
CA ASP A 236 13.27 21.42 -0.83
C ASP A 236 12.68 20.09 -1.28
N SER A 237 13.51 19.08 -1.53
CA SER A 237 13.07 17.76 -1.96
C SER A 237 13.81 16.64 -1.26
N PHE A 238 13.11 15.50 -1.09
CA PHE A 238 13.56 14.32 -0.36
C PHE A 238 13.32 13.09 -1.23
N ARG A 239 14.31 12.21 -1.30
CA ARG A 239 14.16 10.87 -1.88
C ARG A 239 13.61 9.96 -0.79
N VAL A 240 12.41 9.48 -0.98
CA VAL A 240 11.71 8.59 -0.05
C VAL A 240 11.63 7.21 -0.67
N MET A 241 12.24 6.23 -0.03
CA MET A 241 12.37 4.87 -0.52
C MET A 241 11.58 3.91 0.37
N GLY A 242 10.75 3.06 -0.24
CA GLY A 242 9.89 2.10 0.43
C GLY A 242 9.89 0.73 -0.23
N ARG A 243 9.24 -0.25 0.41
CA ARG A 243 9.14 -1.62 -0.10
C ARG A 243 8.29 -1.75 -1.36
N GLY A 244 7.46 -0.75 -1.68
CA GLY A 244 6.58 -0.77 -2.83
C GLY A 244 5.71 0.47 -2.91
N GLU A 245 4.93 0.57 -3.99
CA GLU A 245 4.04 1.70 -4.27
C GLU A 245 2.99 1.92 -3.15
N MET A 246 2.35 0.83 -2.68
CA MET A 246 1.35 0.89 -1.59
C MET A 246 1.94 1.44 -0.29
N HIS A 247 3.18 1.09 0.03
CA HIS A 247 3.85 1.59 1.23
C HIS A 247 4.00 3.12 1.18
N LEU A 248 4.44 3.65 0.04
CA LEU A 248 4.61 5.10 -0.14
C LEU A 248 3.26 5.82 -0.25
N SER A 249 2.24 5.21 -0.87
CA SER A 249 0.90 5.81 -0.96
C SER A 249 0.22 5.94 0.40
N ILE A 250 0.41 4.97 1.31
CA ILE A 250 -0.08 5.07 2.70
C ILE A 250 0.60 6.22 3.44
N LEU A 251 1.90 6.40 3.27
CA LEU A 251 2.62 7.53 3.87
C LEU A 251 2.09 8.87 3.34
N ILE A 252 1.91 9.01 2.02
CA ILE A 252 1.35 10.21 1.39
C ILE A 252 -0.04 10.51 1.92
N GLU A 253 -0.93 9.50 1.97
CA GLU A 253 -2.30 9.69 2.48
C GLU A 253 -2.33 10.05 3.97
N THR A 254 -1.44 9.46 4.77
CA THR A 254 -1.31 9.80 6.19
C THR A 254 -0.88 11.25 6.36
N MET A 255 0.14 11.69 5.64
CA MET A 255 0.59 13.09 5.66
C MET A 255 -0.51 14.04 5.19
N ARG A 256 -1.24 13.68 4.12
CA ARG A 256 -2.39 14.44 3.62
C ARG A 256 -3.46 14.66 4.71
N ARG A 257 -3.83 13.60 5.43
CA ARG A 257 -4.81 13.66 6.53
C ARG A 257 -4.32 14.46 7.73
N GLU A 258 -3.02 14.48 7.97
CA GLU A 258 -2.39 15.31 9.00
C GLU A 258 -2.36 16.81 8.64
N GLY A 259 -2.71 17.18 7.40
CA GLY A 259 -2.76 18.57 6.93
C GLY A 259 -1.51 19.03 6.19
N TYR A 260 -0.66 18.11 5.73
CA TYR A 260 0.49 18.44 4.89
C TYR A 260 0.06 18.72 3.45
N GLU A 261 0.74 19.67 2.83
CA GLU A 261 0.70 19.96 1.41
C GLU A 261 2.08 19.73 0.83
N LEU A 262 2.17 18.88 -0.20
CA LEU A 262 3.42 18.52 -0.84
C LEU A 262 3.17 18.11 -2.30
N GLN A 263 4.22 17.94 -3.06
CA GLN A 263 4.15 17.31 -4.38
C GLN A 263 5.05 16.08 -4.43
N VAL A 264 4.65 15.08 -5.22
CA VAL A 264 5.39 13.82 -5.36
C VAL A 264 5.63 13.48 -6.82
N SER A 265 6.76 12.82 -7.09
CA SER A 265 7.11 12.29 -8.41
C SER A 265 6.40 10.96 -8.67
N PRO A 266 6.37 10.47 -9.92
CA PRO A 266 6.06 9.07 -10.20
C PRO A 266 6.96 8.12 -9.39
N PRO A 267 6.47 6.91 -9.05
CA PRO A 267 7.31 5.89 -8.44
C PRO A 267 8.36 5.36 -9.42
N HIS A 268 9.58 5.18 -8.93
CA HIS A 268 10.69 4.59 -9.67
C HIS A 268 11.24 3.39 -8.91
N VAL A 269 11.66 2.35 -9.64
CA VAL A 269 12.33 1.22 -9.01
C VAL A 269 13.79 1.54 -8.73
N LEU A 270 14.28 1.07 -7.58
CA LEU A 270 15.68 1.17 -7.20
C LEU A 270 16.50 0.14 -7.96
N THR A 271 17.33 0.60 -8.89
CA THR A 271 18.23 -0.26 -9.64
C THR A 271 19.59 -0.42 -8.96
N LYS A 272 20.28 -1.53 -9.23
CA LYS A 272 21.65 -1.79 -8.78
C LYS A 272 22.55 -1.97 -10.00
N VAL A 273 23.78 -1.47 -9.93
CA VAL A 273 24.78 -1.73 -10.96
C VAL A 273 25.75 -2.78 -10.43
N ILE A 274 25.79 -3.95 -11.06
CA ILE A 274 26.64 -5.08 -10.71
C ILE A 274 27.40 -5.47 -11.97
N ASP A 275 28.71 -5.50 -11.91
CA ASP A 275 29.61 -5.83 -13.03
C ASP A 275 29.30 -5.03 -14.32
N GLY A 276 28.98 -3.73 -14.16
CA GLY A 276 28.68 -2.83 -15.27
C GLY A 276 27.31 -3.03 -15.93
N LYS A 277 26.46 -3.94 -15.42
CA LYS A 277 25.08 -4.15 -15.87
C LYS A 277 24.10 -3.60 -14.85
N THR A 278 23.01 -3.03 -15.36
CA THR A 278 21.91 -2.55 -14.51
C THR A 278 21.01 -3.72 -14.16
N TYR A 279 20.72 -3.89 -12.87
CA TYR A 279 19.78 -4.85 -12.31
C TYR A 279 18.58 -4.10 -11.73
N GLU A 280 17.40 -4.69 -11.89
CA GLU A 280 16.14 -4.16 -11.36
C GLU A 280 15.46 -5.19 -10.44
N PRO A 281 14.61 -4.73 -9.50
CA PRO A 281 13.87 -5.64 -8.63
C PRO A 281 12.83 -6.42 -9.43
N MET A 282 12.73 -7.71 -9.12
CA MET A 282 11.79 -8.66 -9.71
C MET A 282 10.74 -9.08 -8.69
N GLU A 283 9.55 -9.39 -9.18
CA GLU A 283 8.44 -9.92 -8.40
C GLU A 283 8.08 -11.32 -8.91
N HIS A 284 7.80 -12.22 -7.98
CA HIS A 284 7.04 -13.43 -8.22
C HIS A 284 5.56 -13.10 -8.07
N VAL A 285 4.80 -13.26 -9.14
CA VAL A 285 3.40 -12.84 -9.23
C VAL A 285 2.53 -14.06 -9.43
N VAL A 286 1.59 -14.30 -8.51
CA VAL A 286 0.62 -15.40 -8.57
C VAL A 286 -0.76 -14.82 -8.85
N ILE A 287 -1.40 -15.30 -9.90
CA ILE A 287 -2.69 -14.83 -10.37
C ILE A 287 -3.68 -15.99 -10.49
N ASP A 288 -4.82 -15.87 -9.80
CA ASP A 288 -5.93 -16.80 -9.92
C ASP A 288 -7.09 -16.13 -10.66
N VAL A 289 -7.42 -16.63 -11.85
CA VAL A 289 -8.49 -16.06 -12.69
C VAL A 289 -9.39 -17.15 -13.27
N PRO A 290 -10.67 -16.82 -13.57
CA PRO A 290 -11.49 -17.66 -14.44
C PRO A 290 -10.80 -17.89 -15.78
N THR A 291 -10.89 -19.11 -16.31
CA THR A 291 -10.21 -19.55 -17.54
C THR A 291 -10.49 -18.64 -18.74
N GLN A 292 -11.69 -18.06 -18.81
CA GLN A 292 -12.08 -17.14 -19.88
C GLN A 292 -11.24 -15.87 -19.95
N TYR A 293 -10.65 -15.40 -18.82
CA TYR A 293 -9.83 -14.19 -18.77
C TYR A 293 -8.32 -14.44 -18.87
N GLN A 294 -7.90 -15.72 -18.91
CA GLN A 294 -6.50 -16.12 -19.01
C GLN A 294 -5.77 -15.41 -20.16
N GLY A 295 -6.36 -15.36 -21.34
CA GLY A 295 -5.75 -14.73 -22.52
C GLY A 295 -5.49 -13.24 -22.36
N ALA A 296 -6.43 -12.50 -21.75
CA ALA A 296 -6.28 -11.08 -21.49
C ALA A 296 -5.14 -10.80 -20.50
N VAL A 297 -5.07 -11.57 -19.40
CA VAL A 297 -4.01 -11.47 -18.39
C VAL A 297 -2.64 -11.80 -19.00
N MET A 298 -2.51 -12.90 -19.74
CA MET A 298 -1.24 -13.27 -20.38
C MET A 298 -0.76 -12.20 -21.36
N THR A 299 -1.66 -11.60 -22.14
CA THR A 299 -1.33 -10.54 -23.09
C THR A 299 -0.89 -9.27 -22.36
N GLY A 300 -1.64 -8.84 -21.34
CA GLY A 300 -1.35 -7.63 -20.55
C GLY A 300 0.00 -7.72 -19.82
N LEU A 301 0.28 -8.86 -19.19
CA LEU A 301 1.55 -9.07 -18.49
C LEU A 301 2.72 -9.31 -19.44
N GLY A 302 2.51 -9.97 -20.57
CA GLY A 302 3.55 -10.17 -21.59
C GLY A 302 4.10 -8.85 -22.14
N GLN A 303 3.23 -7.86 -22.38
CA GLN A 303 3.63 -6.49 -22.76
C GLN A 303 4.47 -5.81 -21.68
N ARG A 304 4.32 -6.21 -20.43
CA ARG A 304 5.03 -5.69 -19.25
C ARG A 304 6.25 -6.52 -18.85
N LYS A 305 6.76 -7.38 -19.79
CA LYS A 305 7.94 -8.22 -19.61
C LYS A 305 7.81 -9.31 -18.55
N ALA A 306 6.59 -9.77 -18.27
CA ALA A 306 6.37 -10.92 -17.43
C ALA A 306 6.73 -12.22 -18.15
N ILE A 307 7.39 -13.13 -17.45
CA ILE A 307 7.78 -14.47 -17.91
C ILE A 307 6.94 -15.46 -17.15
N LEU A 308 6.10 -16.23 -17.86
CA LEU A 308 5.30 -17.29 -17.27
C LEU A 308 6.23 -18.40 -16.74
N GLN A 309 6.09 -18.72 -15.47
CA GLN A 309 6.85 -19.77 -14.78
C GLN A 309 6.05 -21.07 -14.73
N GLN A 310 4.79 -20.95 -14.28
CA GLN A 310 3.89 -22.09 -14.10
C GLN A 310 2.45 -21.72 -14.45
N MET A 311 1.70 -22.73 -14.90
CA MET A 311 0.27 -22.64 -15.12
C MET A 311 -0.39 -23.90 -14.61
N GLU A 312 -1.39 -23.77 -13.75
CA GLU A 312 -2.11 -24.87 -13.12
C GLU A 312 -3.62 -24.63 -13.19
N SER A 313 -4.39 -25.68 -13.51
CA SER A 313 -5.84 -25.60 -13.48
C SER A 313 -6.36 -25.82 -12.07
N LEU A 314 -7.12 -24.86 -11.56
CA LEU A 314 -7.81 -24.92 -10.26
C LEU A 314 -9.27 -25.38 -10.49
N GLY A 315 -9.49 -26.68 -10.48
CA GLY A 315 -10.81 -27.25 -10.79
C GLY A 315 -11.18 -27.10 -12.27
N THR A 316 -12.48 -26.85 -12.57
CA THR A 316 -13.00 -26.81 -13.94
C THR A 316 -12.94 -25.43 -14.60
N ASP A 317 -13.02 -24.35 -13.81
CA ASP A 317 -13.33 -23.01 -14.33
C ASP A 317 -12.27 -21.95 -14.02
N ARG A 318 -11.23 -22.28 -13.26
CA ARG A 318 -10.19 -21.32 -12.85
C ARG A 318 -8.80 -21.85 -13.21
N VAL A 319 -7.87 -20.91 -13.39
CA VAL A 319 -6.46 -21.18 -13.66
C VAL A 319 -5.58 -20.32 -12.76
N ARG A 320 -4.55 -20.92 -12.20
CA ARG A 320 -3.44 -20.25 -11.53
C ARG A 320 -2.31 -20.03 -12.51
N LEU A 321 -1.84 -18.79 -12.58
CA LEU A 321 -0.74 -18.37 -13.42
C LEU A 321 0.35 -17.79 -12.52
N GLU A 322 1.56 -18.31 -12.63
CA GLU A 322 2.72 -17.79 -11.89
C GLU A 322 3.69 -17.14 -12.86
N PHE A 323 4.04 -15.90 -12.57
CA PHE A 323 4.94 -15.12 -13.40
C PHE A 323 6.12 -14.60 -12.59
N ARG A 324 7.25 -14.43 -13.27
CA ARG A 324 8.38 -13.62 -12.80
C ARG A 324 8.49 -12.40 -13.68
N MET A 325 8.50 -11.20 -13.07
CA MET A 325 8.49 -9.95 -13.84
C MET A 325 9.13 -8.79 -13.08
N PRO A 326 9.57 -7.73 -13.81
CA PRO A 326 10.07 -6.51 -13.17
C PRO A 326 8.99 -5.83 -12.31
N SER A 327 9.34 -5.39 -11.09
CA SER A 327 8.41 -4.68 -10.18
C SER A 327 7.74 -3.47 -10.84
N ARG A 328 8.48 -2.71 -11.69
CA ARG A 328 7.92 -1.57 -12.45
C ARG A 328 6.86 -1.97 -13.47
N GLY A 329 6.83 -3.23 -13.88
CA GLY A 329 5.79 -3.76 -14.77
C GLY A 329 4.41 -3.87 -14.12
N LEU A 330 4.36 -3.90 -12.79
CA LEU A 330 3.11 -3.91 -12.02
C LEU A 330 2.54 -2.52 -11.76
N PHE A 331 3.34 -1.46 -11.93
CA PHE A 331 2.85 -0.09 -11.76
C PHE A 331 1.71 0.17 -12.75
N GLY A 332 0.55 0.58 -12.20
CA GLY A 332 -0.65 0.84 -12.98
C GLY A 332 -1.34 -0.40 -13.60
N TYR A 333 -0.90 -1.61 -13.29
CA TYR A 333 -1.52 -2.82 -13.83
C TYR A 333 -2.78 -3.24 -13.07
N ARG A 334 -2.88 -2.95 -11.78
CA ARG A 334 -3.96 -3.44 -10.92
C ARG A 334 -5.35 -3.03 -11.41
N ASN A 335 -5.53 -1.79 -11.82
CA ASN A 335 -6.82 -1.29 -12.33
C ASN A 335 -7.16 -1.92 -13.68
N GLN A 336 -6.17 -2.07 -14.56
CA GLN A 336 -6.34 -2.79 -15.82
C GLN A 336 -6.74 -4.23 -15.58
N PHE A 337 -6.03 -4.93 -14.69
CA PHE A 337 -6.31 -6.31 -14.29
C PHE A 337 -7.74 -6.51 -13.77
N LEU A 338 -8.20 -5.62 -12.88
CA LEU A 338 -9.58 -5.68 -12.38
C LEU A 338 -10.61 -5.46 -13.48
N THR A 339 -10.31 -4.59 -14.44
CA THR A 339 -11.19 -4.36 -15.60
C THR A 339 -11.21 -5.57 -16.52
N ASP A 340 -10.03 -6.10 -16.89
CA ASP A 340 -9.87 -7.24 -17.79
C ASP A 340 -10.47 -8.54 -17.24
N THR A 341 -10.54 -8.66 -15.90
CA THR A 341 -11.08 -9.83 -15.20
C THR A 341 -12.47 -9.58 -14.60
N HIS A 342 -13.11 -8.44 -14.90
CA HIS A 342 -14.39 -8.02 -14.31
C HIS A 342 -14.44 -8.08 -12.77
N GLY A 343 -13.28 -7.91 -12.12
CA GLY A 343 -13.13 -7.99 -10.67
C GLY A 343 -13.06 -9.42 -10.10
N GLU A 344 -13.09 -10.46 -10.92
CA GLU A 344 -13.05 -11.86 -10.48
C GLU A 344 -11.63 -12.41 -10.31
N GLY A 345 -10.62 -11.68 -10.77
CA GLY A 345 -9.21 -12.06 -10.65
C GLY A 345 -8.62 -11.72 -9.29
N ILE A 346 -7.71 -12.55 -8.82
CA ILE A 346 -6.90 -12.34 -7.62
C ILE A 346 -5.45 -12.24 -8.07
N ILE A 347 -4.73 -11.21 -7.61
CA ILE A 347 -3.31 -11.01 -7.90
C ILE A 347 -2.54 -10.84 -6.59
N ASN A 348 -1.50 -11.64 -6.41
CA ASN A 348 -0.56 -11.58 -5.31
C ASN A 348 0.85 -11.42 -5.86
N GLN A 349 1.71 -10.68 -5.15
CA GLN A 349 3.08 -10.45 -5.55
C GLN A 349 4.01 -10.49 -4.35
N ILE A 350 5.20 -11.04 -4.57
CA ILE A 350 6.27 -11.12 -3.57
C ILE A 350 7.58 -10.77 -4.25
N PHE A 351 8.40 -9.95 -3.60
CA PHE A 351 9.74 -9.62 -4.07
C PHE A 351 10.61 -10.88 -4.24
N ASP A 352 11.18 -11.04 -5.44
CA ASP A 352 11.97 -12.22 -5.87
C ASP A 352 13.40 -11.83 -6.32
N GLY A 353 14.03 -10.94 -5.58
CA GLY A 353 15.42 -10.57 -5.84
C GLY A 353 15.60 -9.56 -6.98
N TYR A 354 16.78 -9.55 -7.56
CA TYR A 354 17.16 -8.64 -8.65
C TYR A 354 17.56 -9.44 -9.90
N ASP A 355 17.24 -8.89 -11.07
CA ASP A 355 17.69 -9.44 -12.36
C ASP A 355 18.07 -8.31 -13.33
N VAL A 356 18.73 -8.69 -14.42
CA VAL A 356 19.18 -7.73 -15.43
C VAL A 356 17.99 -6.97 -16.00
N TRP A 357 18.17 -5.67 -16.21
CA TRP A 357 17.15 -4.77 -16.78
C TRP A 357 16.49 -5.35 -18.05
N ALA A 358 15.18 -5.56 -17.99
CA ALA A 358 14.38 -6.23 -19.03
C ALA A 358 14.05 -5.32 -20.24
N GLY A 359 14.60 -4.12 -20.30
CA GLY A 359 14.32 -3.15 -21.36
C GLY A 359 13.12 -2.24 -21.06
N MET A 360 12.69 -1.46 -22.03
CA MET A 360 11.60 -0.49 -21.87
C MET A 360 10.25 -1.19 -21.65
N ILE A 361 9.47 -0.67 -20.71
CA ILE A 361 8.06 -1.00 -20.49
C ILE A 361 7.27 0.29 -20.66
N ALA A 362 6.23 0.25 -21.48
CA ALA A 362 5.32 1.40 -21.63
C ALA A 362 4.41 1.48 -20.40
N ASN A 363 4.56 2.52 -19.59
CA ASN A 363 3.76 2.68 -18.36
C ASN A 363 2.33 3.12 -18.67
N ARG A 364 2.15 3.98 -19.70
CA ARG A 364 0.86 4.55 -20.05
C ARG A 364 0.72 4.68 -21.57
N SER A 365 -0.42 4.27 -22.11
CA SER A 365 -0.77 4.40 -23.52
C SER A 365 -1.57 5.68 -23.83
N THR A 366 -2.06 6.37 -22.80
CA THR A 366 -2.90 7.58 -22.92
C THR A 366 -2.08 8.84 -22.75
N GLY A 367 -2.44 9.91 -23.46
CA GLY A 367 -1.86 11.26 -23.30
C GLY A 367 -2.64 12.08 -22.27
N SER A 368 -2.07 13.19 -21.82
CA SER A 368 -2.73 14.14 -20.91
C SER A 368 -3.44 15.26 -21.66
N LEU A 369 -4.64 15.64 -21.20
CA LEU A 369 -5.24 16.94 -21.53
C LEU A 369 -4.69 17.96 -20.53
N VAL A 370 -3.94 18.94 -21.04
CA VAL A 370 -3.21 19.91 -20.22
C VAL A 370 -3.87 21.28 -20.34
N SER A 371 -4.11 21.96 -19.22
CA SER A 371 -4.64 23.31 -19.24
C SER A 371 -3.64 24.29 -19.84
N PHE A 372 -4.09 25.06 -20.83
CA PHE A 372 -3.30 26.09 -21.48
C PHE A 372 -3.29 27.41 -20.72
N GLU A 373 -4.33 27.70 -19.95
CA GLU A 373 -4.49 28.96 -19.20
C GLU A 373 -4.76 28.71 -17.71
N THR A 374 -4.45 29.74 -16.92
CA THR A 374 -4.79 29.79 -15.50
C THR A 374 -6.11 30.53 -15.33
N GLY A 375 -7.06 29.93 -14.58
CA GLY A 375 -8.38 30.53 -14.33
C GLY A 375 -9.34 29.55 -13.70
N GLU A 376 -10.62 29.72 -13.99
CA GLU A 376 -11.71 28.84 -13.58
C GLU A 376 -12.24 28.07 -14.76
N ALA A 377 -12.43 26.77 -14.60
CA ALA A 377 -12.97 25.91 -15.65
C ALA A 377 -14.46 26.21 -15.87
N VAL A 378 -14.82 26.59 -17.08
CA VAL A 378 -16.20 26.94 -17.44
C VAL A 378 -16.83 25.87 -18.32
N THR A 379 -18.16 25.71 -18.20
CA THR A 379 -18.93 24.68 -18.92
C THR A 379 -18.64 24.65 -20.43
N TYR A 380 -18.51 25.79 -21.10
CA TYR A 380 -18.23 25.86 -22.51
C TYR A 380 -16.83 25.35 -22.87
N GLY A 381 -15.82 25.72 -22.09
CA GLY A 381 -14.44 25.25 -22.29
C GLY A 381 -14.33 23.75 -22.04
N LEU A 382 -14.97 23.23 -20.99
CA LEU A 382 -15.01 21.81 -20.66
C LEU A 382 -15.77 20.99 -21.73
N PHE A 383 -16.88 21.51 -22.25
CA PHE A 383 -17.63 20.86 -23.34
C PHE A 383 -16.77 20.65 -24.59
N ASN A 384 -15.93 21.62 -24.94
CA ASN A 384 -14.99 21.47 -26.05
C ASN A 384 -13.84 20.49 -25.74
N ALA A 385 -13.37 20.48 -24.48
CA ALA A 385 -12.28 19.61 -24.05
C ALA A 385 -12.72 18.13 -23.97
N GLN A 386 -13.96 17.85 -23.54
CA GLN A 386 -14.48 16.47 -23.45
C GLN A 386 -14.57 15.74 -24.80
N GLN A 387 -14.61 16.47 -25.92
CA GLN A 387 -14.55 15.88 -27.26
C GLN A 387 -13.18 15.26 -27.59
N ARG A 388 -12.13 15.63 -26.83
CA ARG A 388 -10.76 15.17 -27.01
C ARG A 388 -10.35 14.08 -26.02
N GLY A 389 -11.15 13.87 -24.96
CA GLY A 389 -10.85 12.85 -23.95
C GLY A 389 -11.76 12.93 -22.71
N THR A 390 -11.40 12.17 -21.70
CA THR A 390 -12.12 12.11 -20.42
C THR A 390 -11.61 13.20 -19.48
N LEU A 391 -12.54 13.93 -18.84
CA LEU A 391 -12.20 15.00 -17.92
C LEU A 391 -12.02 14.52 -16.48
N LEU A 392 -11.06 15.11 -15.78
CA LEU A 392 -10.78 14.93 -14.36
C LEU A 392 -11.25 16.14 -13.52
N VAL A 393 -11.57 17.27 -14.14
CA VAL A 393 -12.00 18.51 -13.48
C VAL A 393 -13.40 18.89 -13.93
N GLY A 394 -14.16 19.50 -13.02
CA GLY A 394 -15.53 19.96 -13.24
C GLY A 394 -15.64 21.48 -13.42
N PRO A 395 -16.87 21.97 -13.71
CA PRO A 395 -17.15 23.40 -13.79
C PRO A 395 -16.91 24.08 -12.43
N GLY A 396 -16.34 25.31 -12.46
CA GLY A 396 -16.04 26.07 -11.25
C GLY A 396 -14.74 25.69 -10.56
N GLU A 397 -14.06 24.64 -10.99
CA GLU A 397 -12.76 24.27 -10.44
C GLU A 397 -11.65 25.20 -10.92
N LYS A 398 -10.74 25.60 -10.03
CA LYS A 398 -9.58 26.40 -10.38
C LYS A 398 -8.55 25.54 -11.07
N VAL A 399 -8.08 26.01 -12.21
CA VAL A 399 -7.03 25.37 -13.02
C VAL A 399 -5.91 26.36 -13.26
N TYR A 400 -4.73 25.85 -13.59
CA TYR A 400 -3.59 26.67 -13.95
C TYR A 400 -2.86 26.08 -15.16
N GLU A 401 -2.09 26.90 -15.88
CA GLU A 401 -1.27 26.48 -17.01
C GLU A 401 -0.38 25.30 -16.61
N GLY A 402 -0.43 24.21 -17.38
CA GLY A 402 0.33 22.99 -17.09
C GLY A 402 -0.35 21.99 -16.17
N MET A 403 -1.52 22.30 -15.60
CA MET A 403 -2.32 21.34 -14.84
C MET A 403 -2.96 20.31 -15.78
N VAL A 404 -2.90 19.04 -15.41
CA VAL A 404 -3.58 17.93 -16.14
C VAL A 404 -5.04 17.91 -15.73
N ILE A 405 -5.92 18.13 -16.70
CA ILE A 405 -7.36 18.27 -16.49
C ILE A 405 -8.17 17.12 -17.08
N GLY A 406 -7.48 16.16 -17.70
CA GLY A 406 -8.09 14.99 -18.32
C GLY A 406 -7.05 14.14 -19.05
N TYR A 407 -7.53 13.12 -19.75
CA TYR A 407 -6.69 12.23 -20.54
C TYR A 407 -7.33 11.87 -21.88
N THR A 408 -6.50 11.56 -22.86
CA THR A 408 -6.88 11.21 -24.24
C THR A 408 -6.33 9.84 -24.62
N ALA A 409 -7.04 9.12 -25.48
CA ALA A 409 -6.61 7.81 -26.00
C ALA A 409 -5.45 7.89 -27.01
N SER A 410 -5.07 9.11 -27.48
CA SER A 410 -4.08 9.27 -28.54
C SER A 410 -2.62 9.04 -28.16
N GLY A 411 -2.32 8.81 -26.87
CA GLY A 411 -0.95 8.66 -26.37
C GLY A 411 -0.12 9.95 -26.34
N GLU A 412 -0.55 11.03 -26.99
CA GLU A 412 0.11 12.33 -26.99
C GLU A 412 -0.65 13.34 -26.13
N ASP A 413 0.10 14.22 -25.46
CA ASP A 413 -0.49 15.31 -24.69
C ASP A 413 -1.13 16.36 -25.60
N VAL A 414 -2.27 16.86 -25.18
CA VAL A 414 -3.03 17.88 -25.89
C VAL A 414 -3.30 19.06 -24.95
N ASP A 415 -2.81 20.24 -25.33
CA ASP A 415 -3.15 21.47 -24.60
C ASP A 415 -4.57 21.94 -24.98
N VAL A 416 -5.38 22.28 -23.97
CA VAL A 416 -6.77 22.71 -24.12
C VAL A 416 -7.06 23.90 -23.23
N ASN A 417 -7.92 24.82 -23.72
CA ASN A 417 -8.35 25.96 -22.93
C ASN A 417 -9.75 25.72 -22.35
N VAL A 418 -9.81 25.42 -21.05
CA VAL A 418 -11.08 25.20 -20.34
C VAL A 418 -11.62 26.46 -19.66
N CYS A 419 -10.85 27.56 -19.66
CA CYS A 419 -11.28 28.86 -19.13
C CYS A 419 -12.03 29.69 -20.18
N LYS A 420 -12.10 29.21 -21.44
CA LYS A 420 -12.70 29.93 -22.54
C LYS A 420 -14.23 30.01 -22.39
N THR A 421 -14.75 31.24 -22.32
CA THR A 421 -16.19 31.52 -22.32
C THR A 421 -16.74 31.57 -23.76
N LYS A 422 -18.03 31.30 -23.91
CA LYS A 422 -18.72 31.46 -25.18
C LYS A 422 -18.80 32.96 -25.51
N HIS A 423 -18.27 33.39 -26.66
CA HIS A 423 -18.53 34.75 -27.15
C HIS A 423 -20.01 34.86 -27.57
N LEU A 424 -20.72 35.83 -26.98
CA LEU A 424 -22.08 36.18 -27.36
C LEU A 424 -22.04 36.73 -28.77
N THR A 425 -22.40 35.93 -29.77
CA THR A 425 -22.64 36.36 -31.13
C THR A 425 -24.13 36.61 -31.29
N ASN A 426 -24.48 37.76 -31.83
CA ASN A 426 -25.75 38.34 -32.26
C ASN A 426 -27.07 37.60 -31.93
N THR A 427 -28.04 38.34 -31.43
CA THR A 427 -29.36 38.08 -30.88
C THR A 427 -30.32 37.17 -31.64
N ARG A 428 -30.01 36.63 -32.79
CA ARG A 428 -30.92 35.76 -33.56
C ARG A 428 -30.82 34.26 -33.27
N ALA A 429 -29.83 33.81 -32.50
CA ALA A 429 -29.61 32.41 -32.15
C ALA A 429 -29.88 32.07 -30.67
N SER A 430 -30.50 32.97 -29.89
CA SER A 430 -30.76 32.78 -28.45
C SER A 430 -31.78 31.70 -28.13
N GLY A 431 -32.48 31.15 -29.13
CA GLY A 431 -33.48 30.08 -28.95
C GLY A 431 -32.98 28.65 -29.14
N SER A 432 -31.69 28.45 -29.49
CA SER A 432 -31.10 27.12 -29.72
C SER A 432 -29.90 26.83 -28.84
N ASP A 433 -29.83 27.42 -27.66
CA ASP A 433 -28.88 26.97 -26.63
C ASP A 433 -29.37 25.64 -26.03
N ASP A 434 -29.13 24.55 -26.80
CA ASP A 434 -29.17 23.23 -26.20
C ASP A 434 -28.24 23.25 -24.97
N ALA A 435 -28.78 22.84 -23.83
CA ALA A 435 -28.03 22.78 -22.58
C ALA A 435 -26.77 21.93 -22.81
N LEU A 436 -25.59 22.53 -22.71
CA LEU A 436 -24.32 21.83 -22.89
C LEU A 436 -24.21 20.71 -21.83
N ARG A 437 -24.36 19.46 -22.28
CA ARG A 437 -24.26 18.30 -21.41
C ARG A 437 -22.81 17.93 -21.23
N LEU A 438 -22.31 18.02 -19.99
CA LEU A 438 -21.01 17.47 -19.61
C LEU A 438 -21.19 16.02 -19.17
N ILE A 439 -20.27 15.17 -19.59
CA ILE A 439 -20.12 13.81 -19.08
C ILE A 439 -19.59 13.91 -17.64
N PRO A 440 -20.08 13.08 -16.70
CA PRO A 440 -19.53 13.06 -15.33
C PRO A 440 -18.02 12.91 -15.32
N ILE A 441 -17.35 13.69 -14.48
CA ILE A 441 -15.89 13.65 -14.34
C ILE A 441 -15.42 12.34 -13.71
N SER A 442 -14.27 11.86 -14.10
CA SER A 442 -13.62 10.68 -13.51
C SER A 442 -12.66 11.15 -12.40
N LYS A 443 -13.13 11.17 -11.14
CA LYS A 443 -12.23 11.47 -10.00
C LYS A 443 -11.34 10.28 -9.72
N LEU A 444 -10.02 10.50 -9.75
CA LEU A 444 -9.02 9.49 -9.40
C LEU A 444 -8.81 9.48 -7.88
N SER A 445 -8.62 8.28 -7.31
CA SER A 445 -8.07 8.13 -5.95
C SER A 445 -6.58 8.48 -5.93
N LEU A 446 -5.95 8.51 -4.76
CA LEU A 446 -4.51 8.74 -4.66
C LEU A 446 -3.72 7.68 -5.46
N GLU A 447 -4.07 6.40 -5.28
CA GLU A 447 -3.46 5.29 -6.02
C GLU A 447 -3.68 5.47 -7.53
N GLY A 448 -4.91 5.81 -7.95
CA GLY A 448 -5.23 6.08 -9.34
C GLY A 448 -4.44 7.26 -9.92
N CYS A 449 -4.18 8.30 -9.12
CA CYS A 449 -3.30 9.41 -9.53
C CYS A 449 -1.86 8.95 -9.71
N LEU A 450 -1.31 8.18 -8.76
CA LEU A 450 0.08 7.68 -8.82
C LEU A 450 0.29 6.75 -10.02
N GLU A 451 -0.65 5.85 -10.27
CA GLU A 451 -0.64 4.98 -11.45
C GLU A 451 -0.73 5.76 -12.77
N PHE A 452 -1.47 6.88 -12.75
CA PHE A 452 -1.68 7.71 -13.94
C PHE A 452 -0.47 8.56 -14.30
N LEU A 453 0.42 8.91 -13.35
CA LEU A 453 1.53 9.81 -13.56
C LEU A 453 2.47 9.37 -14.70
N ALA A 454 2.72 10.26 -15.65
CA ALA A 454 3.80 10.13 -16.63
C ALA A 454 5.13 10.62 -16.03
N GLN A 455 6.25 10.30 -16.71
CA GLN A 455 7.61 10.65 -16.24
C GLN A 455 7.85 12.17 -16.12
N ASP A 456 7.12 12.97 -16.90
CA ASP A 456 7.17 14.43 -16.92
C ASP A 456 6.07 15.09 -16.08
N GLU A 457 5.40 14.32 -15.22
CA GLU A 457 4.30 14.77 -14.38
C GLU A 457 4.64 14.69 -12.90
N LEU A 458 3.94 15.47 -12.10
CA LEU A 458 3.98 15.46 -10.63
C LEU A 458 2.55 15.43 -10.09
N LEU A 459 2.37 14.85 -8.93
CA LEU A 459 1.12 14.90 -8.18
C LEU A 459 1.22 15.93 -7.07
N GLU A 460 0.40 16.96 -7.13
CA GLU A 460 0.14 17.90 -6.05
C GLU A 460 -0.84 17.25 -5.06
N VAL A 461 -0.41 17.07 -3.82
CA VAL A 461 -1.16 16.45 -2.73
C VAL A 461 -1.48 17.50 -1.68
N THR A 462 -2.75 17.77 -1.47
CA THR A 462 -3.23 18.68 -0.44
C THR A 462 -4.29 17.98 0.42
N PRO A 463 -4.63 18.51 1.61
CA PRO A 463 -5.71 17.97 2.42
C PRO A 463 -7.05 17.82 1.68
N GLU A 464 -7.35 18.76 0.78
CA GLU A 464 -8.63 18.83 0.08
C GLU A 464 -8.61 18.21 -1.31
N ASN A 465 -7.48 18.33 -2.04
CA ASN A 465 -7.41 18.00 -3.46
C ASN A 465 -6.16 17.20 -3.83
N LEU A 466 -6.31 16.42 -4.91
CA LEU A 466 -5.23 15.76 -5.64
C LEU A 466 -5.22 16.33 -7.06
N ARG A 467 -4.11 16.93 -7.50
CA ARG A 467 -3.99 17.55 -8.82
C ARG A 467 -2.73 17.06 -9.52
N ILE A 468 -2.91 16.52 -10.70
CA ILE A 468 -1.78 16.13 -11.56
C ILE A 468 -1.35 17.35 -12.37
N ARG A 469 -0.04 17.55 -12.50
CA ARG A 469 0.50 18.65 -13.29
C ARG A 469 1.76 18.25 -14.04
N LYS A 470 2.11 18.99 -15.08
CA LYS A 470 3.41 18.85 -15.74
C LYS A 470 4.52 19.44 -14.84
N GLN A 471 5.71 18.86 -14.90
CA GLN A 471 6.90 19.42 -14.23
C GLN A 471 7.21 20.82 -14.74
N ILE A 472 7.16 21.02 -16.06
CA ILE A 472 7.30 22.32 -16.70
C ILE A 472 5.90 22.86 -16.98
N LEU A 473 5.46 23.86 -16.23
CA LEU A 473 4.10 24.40 -16.33
C LEU A 473 3.89 25.17 -17.64
N ASN A 474 4.86 25.98 -18.02
CA ASN A 474 4.73 26.86 -19.19
C ASN A 474 4.76 26.06 -20.51
N HIS A 475 3.76 26.28 -21.37
CA HIS A 475 3.58 25.58 -22.64
C HIS A 475 4.79 25.72 -23.59
N GLU A 476 5.30 26.93 -23.78
CA GLU A 476 6.44 27.15 -24.70
C GLU A 476 7.71 26.44 -24.22
N GLN A 477 7.95 26.46 -22.92
CA GLN A 477 9.11 25.77 -22.32
C GLN A 477 8.98 24.26 -22.45
N ARG A 478 7.77 23.68 -22.28
CA ARG A 478 7.50 22.24 -22.52
C ARG A 478 7.81 21.87 -23.97
N MET A 479 7.32 22.66 -24.93
CA MET A 479 7.57 22.42 -26.37
C MET A 479 9.05 22.50 -26.70
N LYS A 480 9.79 23.48 -26.16
CA LYS A 480 11.24 23.58 -26.33
C LYS A 480 11.98 22.39 -25.72
N ALA A 481 11.57 21.89 -24.53
CA ALA A 481 12.14 20.72 -23.90
C ALA A 481 11.91 19.45 -24.74
N LYS A 482 10.68 19.22 -25.22
CA LYS A 482 10.33 18.08 -26.11
C LYS A 482 11.13 18.11 -27.42
N SER A 483 11.39 19.29 -27.97
CA SER A 483 12.19 19.46 -29.22
C SER A 483 13.67 19.12 -29.03
N LYS A 484 14.20 19.28 -27.80
CA LYS A 484 15.61 18.96 -27.50
C LYS A 484 15.84 17.46 -27.20
N MET A 485 14.77 16.71 -26.89
CA MET A 485 14.82 15.26 -26.60
C MET A 485 14.63 14.39 -27.86
N LYS A 486 14.13 14.96 -28.93
CA LYS A 486 14.06 14.34 -30.27
C LYS A 486 15.38 14.58 -31.03
#